data_d624bc6f1d26ff3d75d17e200195039a
#
_entry.id   d624bc6f1d26ff3d75d17e200195039a
#
_cell.length_a   1.000
_cell.length_b   1.000
_cell.length_c   1.000
_cell.angle_alpha   90.00
_cell.angle_beta   90.00
_cell.angle_gamma   90.00
#
_symmetry.space_group_name_H-M   'P 1'
#
loop_
_entity.id
_entity.type
_entity.pdbx_description
1 polymer ?
#
loop_
_entity_poly.entity_id
_entity_poly.type
_entity_poly.pdbx_seq_one_letter_code
_entity_poly.pdbx_strand_id
1 'polypeptide(L)'
;MARVRSGYSFRTAYGSLQAVADRLSAIGWSHQPITDRNSCFAFNRWSKLVKNPIYGVELAVVKNLGEKKPTHDWWTFLATKELKLINSLVTLATWQCEREPEINYKQAIGAKGVIKIAGEHAQIDNFKPGKDLYIALTPATSKGFYAEAKKRGFQFVAASDNYYPKSEDKEAYRIALGKRSATQTYPLWILSDEEWKEAIQVASPQEKQKALSNRDKVFCLCTAELKKATLVIPDHPIPLRKMCEIGAKKLKVNLKDPVYKARLDKELGLIKSKDFEDYFYIIADIVAFAKERMIVGPARGSSCGSLVC
;
A
#
# COMPACT_ATOMS: atom_id res chain seq x y z
N MET A 1 -7.76 15.20 -7.30
CA MET A 1 -7.62 14.16 -8.33
C MET A 1 -7.70 12.77 -7.71
N ALA A 2 -8.34 11.81 -8.37
CA ALA A 2 -8.59 10.50 -7.75
C ALA A 2 -7.33 9.62 -7.63
N ARG A 3 -6.24 9.98 -8.30
CA ARG A 3 -4.94 9.28 -8.24
C ARG A 3 -3.86 10.23 -7.75
N VAL A 4 -3.14 9.84 -6.68
CA VAL A 4 -2.03 10.61 -6.10
C VAL A 4 -0.93 9.65 -5.67
N ARG A 5 0.27 9.84 -6.21
CA ARG A 5 1.46 9.04 -5.89
C ARG A 5 2.45 9.85 -5.06
N SER A 6 3.21 9.13 -4.24
CA SER A 6 4.35 9.65 -3.48
C SER A 6 5.63 8.88 -3.82
N GLY A 7 6.72 9.20 -3.15
CA GLY A 7 7.98 8.46 -3.26
C GLY A 7 7.90 6.97 -2.86
N TYR A 8 6.79 6.52 -2.28
CA TYR A 8 6.51 5.09 -2.07
C TYR A 8 6.00 4.37 -3.33
N SER A 9 5.74 5.08 -4.42
CA SER A 9 5.67 4.51 -5.76
C SER A 9 7.11 4.30 -6.27
N PHE A 10 7.80 3.29 -5.73
CA PHE A 10 9.22 3.06 -5.89
C PHE A 10 9.65 3.08 -7.35
N ARG A 11 10.76 3.78 -7.66
CA ARG A 11 11.30 3.98 -9.02
C ARG A 11 10.33 4.61 -10.02
N THR A 12 9.21 5.16 -9.54
CA THR A 12 8.18 5.76 -10.40
C THR A 12 7.95 7.22 -10.08
N ALA A 13 7.76 7.57 -8.81
CA ALA A 13 7.46 8.93 -8.39
C ALA A 13 8.49 9.47 -7.40
N TYR A 14 8.56 10.79 -7.30
CA TYR A 14 9.41 11.56 -6.39
C TYR A 14 8.54 12.34 -5.41
N GLY A 15 9.07 12.60 -4.24
CA GLY A 15 8.48 13.44 -3.21
C GLY A 15 8.10 12.67 -1.95
N SER A 16 8.39 13.30 -0.80
CA SER A 16 8.02 12.77 0.51
C SER A 16 6.51 12.83 0.72
N LEU A 17 5.97 12.02 1.64
CA LEU A 17 4.56 12.11 2.02
C LEU A 17 4.20 13.49 2.55
N GLN A 18 5.11 14.14 3.27
CA GLN A 18 4.89 15.51 3.75
C GLN A 18 4.71 16.49 2.59
N ALA A 19 5.60 16.46 1.59
CA ALA A 19 5.50 17.33 0.42
C ALA A 19 4.18 17.10 -0.36
N VAL A 20 3.73 15.86 -0.46
CA VAL A 20 2.43 15.53 -1.06
C VAL A 20 1.28 16.10 -0.22
N ALA A 21 1.30 15.91 1.11
CA ALA A 21 0.27 16.44 2.02
C ALA A 21 0.22 17.97 1.98
N ASP A 22 1.37 18.64 2.00
CA ASP A 22 1.49 20.10 1.93
C ASP A 22 0.90 20.62 0.61
N ARG A 23 1.18 19.95 -0.51
CA ARG A 23 0.61 20.34 -1.80
C ARG A 23 -0.90 20.17 -1.83
N LEU A 24 -1.43 19.03 -1.35
CA LEU A 24 -2.87 18.80 -1.30
C LEU A 24 -3.58 19.82 -0.40
N SER A 25 -2.96 20.17 0.71
CA SER A 25 -3.48 21.22 1.61
C SER A 25 -3.44 22.61 0.96
N ALA A 26 -2.35 22.95 0.28
CA ALA A 26 -2.20 24.23 -0.41
C ALA A 26 -3.23 24.45 -1.53
N ILE A 27 -3.65 23.38 -2.21
CA ILE A 27 -4.70 23.42 -3.25
C ILE A 27 -6.12 23.22 -2.68
N GLY A 28 -6.27 23.20 -1.36
CA GLY A 28 -7.57 23.23 -0.68
C GLY A 28 -8.35 21.91 -0.66
N TRP A 29 -7.69 20.77 -0.84
CA TRP A 29 -8.40 19.49 -0.85
C TRP A 29 -8.76 19.00 0.54
N SER A 30 -10.08 18.84 0.77
CA SER A 30 -10.62 18.31 2.03
C SER A 30 -10.41 16.80 2.17
N HIS A 31 -10.46 16.03 1.09
CA HIS A 31 -10.19 14.61 1.05
C HIS A 31 -8.85 14.38 0.36
N GLN A 32 -7.99 13.61 0.99
CA GLN A 32 -6.58 13.51 0.60
C GLN A 32 -6.23 12.06 0.27
N PRO A 33 -6.29 11.67 -1.02
CA PRO A 33 -5.97 10.32 -1.44
C PRO A 33 -4.47 10.05 -1.43
N ILE A 34 -4.11 8.78 -1.21
CA ILE A 34 -2.80 8.22 -1.49
C ILE A 34 -2.99 6.89 -2.24
N THR A 35 -2.39 6.77 -3.41
CA THR A 35 -2.60 5.66 -4.34
C THR A 35 -1.29 5.24 -4.97
N ASP A 36 -0.31 4.94 -4.13
CA ASP A 36 1.01 4.55 -4.61
C ASP A 36 0.97 3.29 -5.48
N ARG A 37 1.87 3.22 -6.45
CA ARG A 37 1.99 2.10 -7.37
C ARG A 37 2.60 0.89 -6.67
N ASN A 38 1.89 -0.23 -6.69
CA ASN A 38 2.30 -1.50 -6.09
C ASN A 38 2.68 -1.41 -4.60
N SER A 39 2.13 -0.43 -3.85
CA SER A 39 2.58 -0.14 -2.50
C SER A 39 1.48 0.41 -1.59
N CYS A 40 1.39 -0.13 -0.37
CA CYS A 40 0.57 0.37 0.73
C CYS A 40 1.41 0.93 1.89
N PHE A 41 2.72 1.06 1.73
CA PHE A 41 3.64 1.47 2.81
C PHE A 41 3.38 2.89 3.33
N ALA A 42 2.75 3.75 2.53
CA ALA A 42 2.39 5.10 2.93
C ALA A 42 1.28 5.15 4.00
N PHE A 43 0.38 4.17 4.08
CA PHE A 43 -0.89 4.26 4.80
C PHE A 43 -0.77 4.70 6.26
N ASN A 44 0.12 4.08 7.03
CA ASN A 44 0.30 4.41 8.45
C ASN A 44 0.83 5.84 8.68
N ARG A 45 1.73 6.31 7.82
CA ARG A 45 2.23 7.69 7.90
C ARG A 45 1.19 8.67 7.39
N TRP A 46 0.48 8.30 6.32
CA TRP A 46 -0.56 9.13 5.72
C TRP A 46 -1.70 9.43 6.69
N SER A 47 -2.17 8.42 7.45
CA SER A 47 -3.20 8.58 8.47
C SER A 47 -2.84 9.59 9.59
N LYS A 48 -1.55 9.86 9.78
CA LYS A 48 -1.05 10.81 10.78
C LYS A 48 -0.79 12.21 10.22
N LEU A 49 -0.67 12.33 8.89
CA LEU A 49 -0.34 13.57 8.21
C LEU A 49 -1.57 14.35 7.76
N VAL A 50 -2.68 13.65 7.48
CA VAL A 50 -3.86 14.26 6.87
C VAL A 50 -5.13 13.95 7.66
N LYS A 51 -6.11 14.88 7.58
CA LYS A 51 -7.36 14.75 8.36
C LYS A 51 -8.33 13.72 7.78
N ASN A 52 -8.50 13.71 6.46
CA ASN A 52 -9.46 12.85 5.77
C ASN A 52 -8.73 12.00 4.72
N PRO A 53 -7.97 10.98 5.15
CA PRO A 53 -7.22 10.14 4.25
C PRO A 53 -8.14 9.27 3.39
N ILE A 54 -7.82 9.15 2.10
CA ILE A 54 -8.39 8.14 1.22
C ILE A 54 -7.27 7.18 0.84
N TYR A 55 -7.50 5.91 1.06
CA TYR A 55 -6.52 4.86 0.82
C TYR A 55 -6.83 4.12 -0.47
N GLY A 56 -5.81 3.95 -1.27
CA GLY A 56 -5.90 3.18 -2.49
C GLY A 56 -4.54 2.67 -2.95
N VAL A 57 -4.54 1.91 -4.01
CA VAL A 57 -3.33 1.39 -4.64
C VAL A 57 -3.49 1.42 -6.15
N GLU A 58 -2.40 1.68 -6.86
CA GLU A 58 -2.34 1.51 -8.31
C GLU A 58 -1.68 0.16 -8.61
N LEU A 59 -2.38 -0.70 -9.36
CA LEU A 59 -1.91 -2.02 -9.77
C LEU A 59 -1.93 -2.17 -11.28
N ALA A 60 -0.99 -2.97 -11.81
CA ALA A 60 -0.99 -3.38 -13.19
C ALA A 60 -2.14 -4.39 -13.44
N VAL A 61 -2.95 -4.13 -14.44
CA VAL A 61 -3.98 -5.03 -14.94
C VAL A 61 -3.58 -5.53 -16.32
N VAL A 62 -3.54 -6.85 -16.50
CA VAL A 62 -3.08 -7.51 -17.71
C VAL A 62 -4.15 -8.43 -18.30
N LYS A 63 -4.02 -8.79 -19.56
CA LYS A 63 -4.93 -9.76 -20.18
C LYS A 63 -4.66 -11.17 -19.66
N ASN A 64 -3.41 -11.60 -19.69
CA ASN A 64 -2.99 -12.90 -19.20
C ASN A 64 -1.82 -12.72 -18.23
N LEU A 65 -1.86 -13.44 -17.11
CA LEU A 65 -0.79 -13.45 -16.11
C LEU A 65 0.43 -14.19 -16.66
N GLY A 66 1.63 -13.76 -16.25
CA GLY A 66 2.89 -14.43 -16.59
C GLY A 66 3.37 -14.24 -18.03
N GLU A 67 2.81 -13.30 -18.78
CA GLU A 67 3.34 -12.96 -20.11
C GLU A 67 4.76 -12.37 -20.01
N LYS A 68 5.66 -12.73 -20.93
CA LYS A 68 7.04 -12.22 -20.92
C LYS A 68 7.12 -10.70 -21.12
N LYS A 69 6.18 -10.11 -21.86
CA LYS A 69 6.08 -8.66 -22.12
C LYS A 69 4.60 -8.25 -22.12
N PRO A 70 3.93 -8.22 -20.95
CA PRO A 70 2.54 -7.83 -20.88
C PRO A 70 2.37 -6.34 -21.18
N THR A 71 1.24 -5.98 -21.77
CA THR A 71 0.79 -4.59 -21.78
C THR A 71 0.09 -4.32 -20.47
N HIS A 72 0.67 -3.44 -19.65
CA HIS A 72 0.10 -3.06 -18.36
C HIS A 72 -0.91 -1.93 -18.51
N ASP A 73 -2.16 -2.18 -18.13
CA ASP A 73 -3.14 -1.14 -17.83
C ASP A 73 -3.03 -0.80 -16.35
N TRP A 74 -2.72 0.45 -16.03
CA TRP A 74 -2.59 0.87 -14.64
C TRP A 74 -3.94 1.32 -14.09
N TRP A 75 -4.48 0.54 -13.16
CA TRP A 75 -5.76 0.83 -12.50
C TRP A 75 -5.55 1.25 -11.06
N THR A 76 -6.29 2.27 -10.64
CA THR A 76 -6.35 2.70 -9.24
C THR A 76 -7.56 2.06 -8.56
N PHE A 77 -7.31 1.45 -7.40
CA PHE A 77 -8.33 0.85 -6.55
C PHE A 77 -8.41 1.66 -5.26
N LEU A 78 -9.58 2.25 -4.96
CA LEU A 78 -9.80 3.01 -3.72
C LEU A 78 -10.64 2.17 -2.76
N ALA A 79 -10.22 2.09 -1.50
CA ALA A 79 -10.96 1.42 -0.45
C ALA A 79 -12.24 2.19 -0.12
N THR A 80 -13.41 1.53 -0.14
CA THR A 80 -14.66 2.18 0.30
C THR A 80 -14.80 2.16 1.81
N LYS A 81 -15.00 0.99 2.42
CA LYS A 81 -15.26 0.84 3.87
C LYS A 81 -14.13 0.09 4.60
N GLU A 82 -13.40 -0.79 3.92
CA GLU A 82 -12.47 -1.72 4.54
C GLU A 82 -11.13 -1.81 3.81
N LEU A 83 -10.04 -1.51 4.50
CA LEU A 83 -8.69 -1.59 3.94
C LEU A 83 -8.24 -3.02 3.63
N LYS A 84 -8.83 -4.02 4.29
CA LYS A 84 -8.48 -5.43 4.03
C LYS A 84 -8.66 -5.83 2.56
N LEU A 85 -9.58 -5.16 1.85
CA LEU A 85 -9.83 -5.46 0.42
C LEU A 85 -8.68 -4.97 -0.47
N ILE A 86 -8.09 -3.81 -0.15
CA ILE A 86 -6.87 -3.35 -0.81
C ILE A 86 -5.71 -4.31 -0.51
N ASN A 87 -5.54 -4.69 0.75
CA ASN A 87 -4.50 -5.66 1.13
C ASN A 87 -4.67 -6.99 0.40
N SER A 88 -5.91 -7.49 0.26
CA SER A 88 -6.18 -8.73 -0.48
C SER A 88 -5.81 -8.61 -1.96
N LEU A 89 -6.09 -7.47 -2.60
CA LEU A 89 -5.70 -7.22 -3.99
C LEU A 89 -4.19 -7.16 -4.17
N VAL A 90 -3.49 -6.45 -3.27
CA VAL A 90 -2.01 -6.36 -3.30
C VAL A 90 -1.39 -7.73 -3.05
N THR A 91 -1.91 -8.48 -2.08
CA THR A 91 -1.46 -9.85 -1.81
C THR A 91 -1.66 -10.75 -3.03
N LEU A 92 -2.85 -10.72 -3.64
CA LEU A 92 -3.13 -11.48 -4.85
C LEU A 92 -2.16 -11.13 -5.98
N ALA A 93 -1.98 -9.82 -6.25
CA ALA A 93 -1.07 -9.35 -7.29
C ALA A 93 0.37 -9.79 -7.05
N THR A 94 0.83 -9.77 -5.79
CA THR A 94 2.20 -10.14 -5.42
C THR A 94 2.44 -11.64 -5.50
N TRP A 95 1.48 -12.45 -5.06
CA TRP A 95 1.67 -13.91 -4.99
C TRP A 95 1.59 -14.63 -6.33
N GLN A 96 0.92 -14.05 -7.30
CA GLN A 96 0.76 -14.66 -8.62
C GLN A 96 1.71 -14.11 -9.68
N CYS A 97 2.58 -13.17 -9.32
CA CYS A 97 3.52 -12.58 -10.26
C CYS A 97 4.93 -13.21 -10.14
N GLU A 98 5.61 -13.34 -11.29
CA GLU A 98 7.00 -13.77 -11.34
C GLU A 98 7.99 -12.59 -11.30
N ARG A 99 7.57 -11.40 -11.73
CA ARG A 99 8.44 -10.21 -11.90
C ARG A 99 7.89 -8.95 -11.26
N GLU A 100 6.67 -8.56 -11.63
CA GLU A 100 6.00 -7.37 -11.10
C GLU A 100 4.60 -7.73 -10.63
N PRO A 101 4.10 -7.10 -9.54
CA PRO A 101 2.73 -7.33 -9.06
C PRO A 101 1.71 -7.00 -10.15
N GLU A 102 0.89 -7.97 -10.55
CA GLU A 102 -0.12 -7.80 -11.58
C GLU A 102 -1.38 -8.63 -11.27
N ILE A 103 -2.52 -8.18 -11.76
CA ILE A 103 -3.79 -8.91 -11.75
C ILE A 103 -4.40 -8.93 -13.15
N ASN A 104 -5.26 -9.90 -13.44
CA ASN A 104 -5.95 -9.90 -14.72
C ASN A 104 -7.28 -9.11 -14.67
N TYR A 105 -7.86 -8.81 -15.85
CA TYR A 105 -9.13 -8.06 -15.95
C TYR A 105 -10.27 -8.69 -15.15
N LYS A 106 -10.38 -10.02 -15.14
CA LYS A 106 -11.44 -10.74 -14.39
C LYS A 106 -11.31 -10.48 -12.88
N GLN A 107 -10.09 -10.50 -12.35
CA GLN A 107 -9.80 -10.20 -10.95
C GLN A 107 -10.04 -8.72 -10.63
N ALA A 108 -9.58 -7.81 -11.49
CA ALA A 108 -9.79 -6.37 -11.33
C ALA A 108 -11.28 -6.01 -11.30
N ILE A 109 -12.07 -6.50 -12.26
CA ILE A 109 -13.52 -6.26 -12.37
C ILE A 109 -14.25 -6.92 -11.20
N GLY A 110 -13.87 -8.14 -10.84
CA GLY A 110 -14.47 -8.92 -9.75
C GLY A 110 -14.19 -8.41 -8.35
N ALA A 111 -13.26 -7.46 -8.18
CA ALA A 111 -12.93 -6.86 -6.88
C ALA A 111 -14.14 -6.12 -6.30
N LYS A 112 -14.61 -6.56 -5.12
CA LYS A 112 -15.77 -5.97 -4.43
C LYS A 112 -15.31 -5.00 -3.34
N GLY A 113 -16.16 -4.02 -3.00
CA GLY A 113 -15.88 -3.07 -1.90
C GLY A 113 -14.75 -2.09 -2.18
N VAL A 114 -14.38 -1.93 -3.44
CA VAL A 114 -13.42 -0.94 -3.92
C VAL A 114 -14.00 -0.18 -5.11
N ILE A 115 -13.66 1.09 -5.24
CA ILE A 115 -13.87 1.84 -6.48
C ILE A 115 -12.70 1.53 -7.40
N LYS A 116 -13.01 1.21 -8.64
CA LYS A 116 -12.07 0.89 -9.71
C LYS A 116 -11.94 2.06 -10.67
N ILE A 117 -10.73 2.49 -10.93
CA ILE A 117 -10.46 3.58 -11.87
C ILE A 117 -9.43 3.06 -12.87
N ALA A 118 -9.90 2.69 -14.04
CA ALA A 118 -9.03 2.27 -15.15
C ALA A 118 -8.24 3.47 -15.68
N GLY A 119 -7.02 3.23 -16.12
CA GLY A 119 -6.12 4.28 -16.60
C GLY A 119 -6.58 4.92 -17.91
N GLU A 120 -5.98 6.05 -18.23
CA GLU A 120 -6.25 6.87 -19.42
C GLU A 120 -5.85 6.22 -20.75
N HIS A 121 -5.19 5.07 -20.71
CA HIS A 121 -4.81 4.25 -21.87
C HIS A 121 -5.34 2.82 -21.75
N ALA A 122 -6.33 2.60 -20.90
CA ALA A 122 -6.86 1.27 -20.62
C ALA A 122 -7.42 0.59 -21.90
N GLN A 123 -7.21 -0.74 -21.98
CA GLN A 123 -7.72 -1.54 -23.09
C GLN A 123 -9.21 -1.82 -22.87
N ILE A 124 -10.07 -0.84 -23.17
CA ILE A 124 -11.51 -0.86 -22.89
C ILE A 124 -12.28 -1.95 -23.65
N ASP A 125 -11.66 -2.68 -24.55
CA ASP A 125 -12.22 -3.88 -25.20
C ASP A 125 -12.30 -5.07 -24.24
N ASN A 126 -11.48 -5.09 -23.19
CA ASN A 126 -11.41 -6.20 -22.25
C ASN A 126 -12.44 -6.11 -21.10
N PHE A 127 -13.20 -5.01 -20.99
CA PHE A 127 -14.17 -4.84 -19.91
C PHE A 127 -15.35 -3.93 -20.32
N LYS A 128 -16.42 -3.95 -19.53
CA LYS A 128 -17.63 -3.16 -19.75
C LYS A 128 -17.81 -2.10 -18.64
N PRO A 129 -18.57 -1.03 -18.92
CA PRO A 129 -18.98 -0.07 -17.88
C PRO A 129 -19.62 -0.76 -16.68
N GLY A 130 -19.37 -0.24 -15.49
CA GLY A 130 -19.92 -0.75 -14.24
C GLY A 130 -20.19 0.38 -13.25
N LYS A 131 -20.98 0.12 -12.21
CA LYS A 131 -21.41 1.13 -11.22
C LYS A 131 -20.25 1.71 -10.41
N ASP A 132 -19.24 0.90 -10.12
CA ASP A 132 -18.06 1.24 -9.31
C ASP A 132 -16.77 1.26 -10.16
N LEU A 133 -16.92 1.38 -11.47
CA LEU A 133 -15.84 1.42 -12.45
C LEU A 133 -15.86 2.74 -13.24
N TYR A 134 -14.77 3.46 -13.18
CA TYR A 134 -14.55 4.73 -13.86
C TYR A 134 -13.32 4.66 -14.75
N ILE A 135 -13.22 5.61 -15.68
CA ILE A 135 -12.00 5.88 -16.44
C ILE A 135 -11.33 7.13 -15.88
N ALA A 136 -10.05 7.09 -15.66
CA ALA A 136 -9.27 8.26 -15.29
C ALA A 136 -9.25 9.28 -16.44
N LEU A 137 -9.78 10.47 -16.21
CA LEU A 137 -9.61 11.60 -17.13
C LEU A 137 -8.39 12.40 -16.67
N THR A 138 -7.32 12.32 -17.45
CA THR A 138 -6.03 12.96 -17.17
C THR A 138 -5.58 13.81 -18.35
N PRO A 139 -4.60 14.71 -18.18
CA PRO A 139 -4.02 15.44 -19.30
C PRO A 139 -3.39 14.54 -20.39
N ALA A 140 -3.08 13.28 -20.07
CA ALA A 140 -2.57 12.30 -21.03
C ALA A 140 -3.66 11.62 -21.86
N THR A 141 -4.94 11.81 -21.54
CA THR A 141 -6.06 11.17 -22.24
C THR A 141 -6.14 11.67 -23.68
N SER A 142 -6.07 10.74 -24.65
CA SER A 142 -6.19 11.09 -26.07
C SER A 142 -7.64 11.33 -26.50
N LYS A 143 -7.85 12.15 -27.55
CA LYS A 143 -9.19 12.42 -28.10
C LYS A 143 -9.89 11.15 -28.57
N GLY A 144 -9.19 10.27 -29.27
CA GLY A 144 -9.75 9.00 -29.77
C GLY A 144 -10.20 8.08 -28.65
N PHE A 145 -9.36 7.88 -27.64
CA PHE A 145 -9.72 7.07 -26.47
C PHE A 145 -10.92 7.65 -25.70
N TYR A 146 -10.91 8.99 -25.47
CA TYR A 146 -12.02 9.65 -24.78
C TYR A 146 -13.35 9.45 -25.53
N ALA A 147 -13.36 9.69 -26.85
CA ALA A 147 -14.57 9.54 -27.67
C ALA A 147 -15.10 8.09 -27.66
N GLU A 148 -14.22 7.10 -27.79
CA GLU A 148 -14.62 5.69 -27.78
C GLU A 148 -15.12 5.23 -26.41
N ALA A 149 -14.43 5.59 -25.33
CA ALA A 149 -14.87 5.26 -23.97
C ALA A 149 -16.23 5.91 -23.65
N LYS A 150 -16.44 7.15 -24.07
CA LYS A 150 -17.72 7.86 -23.93
C LYS A 150 -18.84 7.16 -24.71
N LYS A 151 -18.59 6.78 -25.97
CA LYS A 151 -19.54 6.05 -26.82
C LYS A 151 -19.97 4.74 -26.19
N ARG A 152 -19.07 4.04 -25.50
CA ARG A 152 -19.36 2.79 -24.77
C ARG A 152 -20.06 3.00 -23.42
N GLY A 153 -20.31 4.24 -23.02
CA GLY A 153 -21.03 4.56 -21.78
C GLY A 153 -20.18 4.55 -20.52
N PHE A 154 -18.84 4.59 -20.63
CA PHE A 154 -17.98 4.72 -19.44
C PHE A 154 -18.14 6.08 -18.77
N GLN A 155 -18.07 6.08 -17.44
CA GLN A 155 -18.02 7.29 -16.64
C GLN A 155 -16.56 7.70 -16.39
N PHE A 156 -16.32 9.00 -16.46
CA PHE A 156 -14.99 9.56 -16.19
C PHE A 156 -14.90 10.14 -14.79
N VAL A 157 -13.70 10.05 -14.20
CA VAL A 157 -13.36 10.68 -12.92
C VAL A 157 -12.10 11.53 -13.11
N ALA A 158 -12.09 12.73 -12.51
CA ALA A 158 -10.92 13.59 -12.55
C ALA A 158 -9.73 12.95 -11.83
N ALA A 159 -8.62 12.75 -12.54
CA ALA A 159 -7.41 12.14 -12.03
C ALA A 159 -6.17 12.88 -12.53
N SER A 160 -5.09 12.83 -11.76
CA SER A 160 -3.75 13.24 -12.18
C SER A 160 -2.95 12.03 -12.63
N ASP A 161 -1.91 12.29 -13.42
CA ASP A 161 -0.82 11.36 -13.64
C ASP A 161 0.45 11.93 -12.99
N ASN A 162 0.38 12.17 -11.67
CA ASN A 162 1.47 12.82 -10.97
C ASN A 162 2.65 11.88 -10.72
N TYR A 163 3.85 12.43 -10.91
CA TYR A 163 5.12 11.81 -10.59
C TYR A 163 5.92 12.61 -9.57
N TYR A 164 5.50 13.83 -9.25
CA TYR A 164 6.09 14.70 -8.23
C TYR A 164 5.04 15.69 -7.68
N PRO A 165 5.25 16.29 -6.50
CA PRO A 165 4.23 17.13 -5.85
C PRO A 165 3.94 18.43 -6.58
N LYS A 166 4.98 19.20 -6.98
CA LYS A 166 4.87 20.56 -7.53
C LYS A 166 5.63 20.70 -8.85
N SER A 167 5.29 21.69 -9.65
CA SER A 167 5.93 21.95 -10.93
C SER A 167 7.45 22.15 -10.85
N GLU A 168 7.93 22.81 -9.79
CA GLU A 168 9.35 23.04 -9.52
C GLU A 168 10.14 21.76 -9.19
N ASP A 169 9.48 20.68 -8.77
CA ASP A 169 10.12 19.41 -8.44
C ASP A 169 10.54 18.58 -9.67
N LYS A 170 10.25 19.06 -10.87
CA LYS A 170 10.51 18.34 -12.13
C LYS A 170 11.97 17.93 -12.29
N GLU A 171 12.91 18.84 -11.97
CA GLU A 171 14.33 18.55 -12.11
C GLU A 171 14.82 17.57 -11.05
N ALA A 172 14.39 17.71 -9.80
CA ALA A 172 14.68 16.77 -8.73
C ALA A 172 14.17 15.37 -9.05
N TYR A 173 12.94 15.26 -9.58
CA TYR A 173 12.38 14.01 -10.08
C TYR A 173 13.25 13.38 -11.17
N ARG A 174 13.68 14.18 -12.16
CA ARG A 174 14.51 13.72 -13.28
C ARG A 174 15.84 13.15 -12.80
N ILE A 175 16.49 13.83 -11.86
CA ILE A 175 17.76 13.41 -11.27
C ILE A 175 17.56 12.14 -10.44
N ALA A 176 16.58 12.12 -9.54
CA ALA A 176 16.33 11.00 -8.62
C ALA A 176 16.03 9.68 -9.36
N LEU A 177 15.39 9.74 -10.51
CA LEU A 177 15.04 8.55 -11.30
C LEU A 177 16.00 8.25 -12.45
N GLY A 178 17.08 9.02 -12.61
CA GLY A 178 18.07 8.85 -13.67
C GLY A 178 17.49 9.04 -15.08
N LYS A 179 16.35 9.72 -15.21
CA LYS A 179 15.68 9.94 -16.49
C LYS A 179 16.30 11.15 -17.21
N ARG A 180 16.93 10.90 -18.33
CA ARG A 180 17.61 11.95 -19.13
C ARG A 180 16.68 12.93 -19.82
N SER A 181 15.42 12.58 -20.10
CA SER A 181 14.40 13.50 -20.61
C SER A 181 13.00 13.04 -20.23
N ALA A 182 12.19 13.96 -19.69
CA ALA A 182 10.75 13.78 -19.67
C ALA A 182 10.21 14.42 -20.97
N THR A 183 9.81 13.61 -21.92
CA THR A 183 9.27 14.04 -23.22
C THR A 183 7.79 14.42 -23.14
N GLN A 184 7.16 14.28 -21.95
CA GLN A 184 5.75 14.60 -21.79
C GLN A 184 5.51 16.11 -21.89
N THR A 185 4.53 16.45 -22.70
CA THR A 185 4.08 17.83 -22.94
C THR A 185 2.98 18.29 -21.98
N TYR A 186 2.53 17.41 -21.09
CA TYR A 186 1.48 17.67 -20.11
C TYR A 186 2.04 17.67 -18.67
N PRO A 187 1.33 18.32 -17.73
CA PRO A 187 1.77 18.42 -16.36
C PRO A 187 1.81 17.05 -15.65
N LEU A 188 2.91 16.80 -14.92
CA LEU A 188 3.16 15.57 -14.15
C LEU A 188 3.22 15.84 -12.63
N TRP A 189 2.76 17.00 -12.16
CA TRP A 189 2.63 17.31 -10.73
C TRP A 189 1.19 17.13 -10.24
N ILE A 190 0.97 17.28 -8.96
CA ILE A 190 -0.38 17.23 -8.37
C ILE A 190 -1.11 18.52 -8.72
N LEU A 191 -2.13 18.42 -9.56
CA LEU A 191 -2.89 19.54 -10.09
C LEU A 191 -4.00 20.00 -9.12
N SER A 192 -4.24 21.30 -9.02
CA SER A 192 -5.49 21.83 -8.49
C SER A 192 -6.65 21.54 -9.47
N ASP A 193 -7.89 21.85 -9.07
CA ASP A 193 -9.04 21.65 -9.95
C ASP A 193 -9.00 22.60 -11.16
N GLU A 194 -8.50 23.81 -10.98
CA GLU A 194 -8.31 24.81 -12.02
C GLU A 194 -7.21 24.39 -12.98
N GLU A 195 -6.01 24.08 -12.47
CA GLU A 195 -4.90 23.58 -13.29
C GLU A 195 -5.32 22.33 -14.08
N TRP A 196 -6.12 21.43 -13.47
CA TRP A 196 -6.62 20.26 -14.15
C TRP A 196 -7.60 20.60 -15.27
N LYS A 197 -8.55 21.53 -15.03
CA LYS A 197 -9.50 21.97 -16.06
C LYS A 197 -8.80 22.60 -17.25
N GLU A 198 -7.73 23.35 -17.01
CA GLU A 198 -6.92 23.97 -18.07
C GLU A 198 -6.13 22.90 -18.86
N ALA A 199 -5.56 21.93 -18.16
CA ALA A 199 -4.74 20.89 -18.78
C ALA A 199 -5.54 19.87 -19.61
N ILE A 200 -6.81 19.64 -19.32
CA ILE A 200 -7.68 18.72 -20.08
C ILE A 200 -8.14 19.37 -21.38
N GLN A 201 -7.77 18.79 -22.52
CA GLN A 201 -8.09 19.31 -23.86
C GLN A 201 -9.22 18.52 -24.56
N VAL A 202 -9.58 17.32 -24.07
CA VAL A 202 -10.42 16.36 -24.80
C VAL A 202 -11.90 16.43 -24.42
N ALA A 203 -12.24 17.14 -23.35
CA ALA A 203 -13.59 17.21 -22.78
C ALA A 203 -14.11 18.65 -22.73
N SER A 204 -15.42 18.83 -22.90
CA SER A 204 -16.09 20.11 -22.74
C SER A 204 -16.09 20.60 -21.28
N PRO A 205 -16.35 21.88 -21.00
CA PRO A 205 -16.43 22.40 -19.63
C PRO A 205 -17.44 21.64 -18.75
N GLN A 206 -18.59 21.25 -19.31
CA GLN A 206 -19.61 20.47 -18.62
C GLN A 206 -19.13 19.06 -18.26
N GLU A 207 -18.41 18.42 -19.17
CA GLU A 207 -17.83 17.08 -18.97
C GLU A 207 -16.70 17.09 -17.95
N LYS A 208 -15.86 18.12 -17.98
CA LYS A 208 -14.84 18.38 -16.94
C LYS A 208 -15.49 18.53 -15.56
N GLN A 209 -16.54 19.33 -15.46
CA GLN A 209 -17.28 19.51 -14.21
C GLN A 209 -17.92 18.20 -13.73
N LYS A 210 -18.47 17.39 -14.65
CA LYS A 210 -19.02 16.08 -14.33
C LYS A 210 -17.94 15.12 -13.79
N ALA A 211 -16.75 15.11 -14.38
CA ALA A 211 -15.65 14.28 -13.91
C ALA A 211 -15.16 14.68 -12.51
N LEU A 212 -15.13 15.99 -12.18
CA LEU A 212 -14.86 16.49 -10.83
C LEU A 212 -15.97 16.08 -9.84
N SER A 213 -17.23 16.24 -10.21
CA SER A 213 -18.37 15.79 -9.39
C SER A 213 -18.33 14.28 -9.14
N ASN A 214 -17.94 13.48 -10.13
CA ASN A 214 -17.76 12.04 -9.94
C ASN A 214 -16.62 11.74 -8.96
N ARG A 215 -15.50 12.49 -9.00
CA ARG A 215 -14.42 12.38 -8.02
C ARG A 215 -14.93 12.62 -6.60
N ASP A 216 -15.69 13.67 -6.40
CA ASP A 216 -16.22 14.04 -5.08
C ASP A 216 -17.19 12.97 -4.57
N LYS A 217 -18.07 12.44 -5.43
CA LYS A 217 -18.94 11.31 -5.10
C LYS A 217 -18.13 10.05 -4.71
N VAL A 218 -17.08 9.73 -5.47
CA VAL A 218 -16.17 8.61 -5.17
C VAL A 218 -15.53 8.82 -3.80
N PHE A 219 -15.05 10.03 -3.49
CA PHE A 219 -14.42 10.33 -2.22
C PHE A 219 -15.37 10.20 -1.04
N CYS A 220 -16.63 10.60 -1.18
CA CYS A 220 -17.66 10.39 -0.15
C CYS A 220 -17.95 8.91 0.13
N LEU A 221 -17.68 8.02 -0.82
CA LEU A 221 -17.82 6.56 -0.63
C LEU A 221 -16.61 5.92 0.05
N CYS A 222 -15.47 6.61 0.08
CA CYS A 222 -14.20 6.10 0.59
C CYS A 222 -14.03 6.50 2.06
N THR A 223 -14.65 5.74 2.95
CA THR A 223 -14.67 5.98 4.41
C THR A 223 -13.81 4.98 5.19
N ALA A 224 -12.95 4.23 4.51
CA ALA A 224 -12.10 3.25 5.15
C ALA A 224 -11.11 3.91 6.12
N GLU A 225 -11.02 3.38 7.33
CA GLU A 225 -10.10 3.83 8.37
C GLU A 225 -8.97 2.83 8.58
N LEU A 226 -7.78 3.34 8.87
CA LEU A 226 -6.67 2.52 9.32
C LEU A 226 -6.81 2.25 10.82
N LYS A 227 -7.27 1.07 11.15
CA LYS A 227 -7.40 0.64 12.54
C LYS A 227 -6.03 0.24 13.11
N LYS A 228 -5.80 0.54 14.38
CA LYS A 228 -4.65 0.04 15.11
C LYS A 228 -4.73 -1.49 15.15
N ALA A 229 -3.63 -2.17 14.84
CA ALA A 229 -3.57 -3.62 14.96
C ALA A 229 -3.78 -4.02 16.42
N THR A 230 -4.64 -5.00 16.63
CA THR A 230 -4.74 -5.67 17.95
C THR A 230 -3.64 -6.72 18.03
N LEU A 231 -2.96 -6.75 19.17
CA LEU A 231 -2.01 -7.82 19.46
C LEU A 231 -2.82 -9.12 19.62
N VAL A 232 -2.51 -10.11 18.81
CA VAL A 232 -3.06 -11.46 19.01
C VAL A 232 -2.02 -12.21 19.84
N ILE A 233 -2.37 -12.45 21.10
CA ILE A 233 -1.53 -13.18 22.05
C ILE A 233 -2.05 -14.62 22.08
N PRO A 234 -1.23 -15.62 21.72
CA PRO A 234 -1.63 -17.02 21.87
C PRO A 234 -1.81 -17.38 23.34
N ASP A 235 -2.79 -18.23 23.64
CA ASP A 235 -2.93 -18.80 24.99
C ASP A 235 -1.74 -19.73 25.29
N HIS A 236 -1.06 -19.45 26.40
CA HIS A 236 0.06 -20.26 26.85
C HIS A 236 -0.28 -20.94 28.18
N PRO A 237 -0.51 -22.27 28.17
CA PRO A 237 -0.93 -23.01 29.38
C PRO A 237 0.19 -23.16 30.39
N ILE A 238 1.46 -22.93 30.00
CA ILE A 238 2.61 -23.15 30.89
C ILE A 238 3.31 -21.80 31.14
N PRO A 239 3.47 -21.35 32.40
CA PRO A 239 4.20 -20.12 32.71
C PRO A 239 5.65 -20.14 32.16
N LEU A 240 6.17 -18.97 31.71
CA LEU A 240 7.50 -18.86 31.14
C LEU A 240 8.61 -19.43 32.06
N ARG A 241 8.51 -19.18 33.35
CA ARG A 241 9.41 -19.78 34.36
C ARG A 241 9.44 -21.31 34.24
N LYS A 242 8.27 -21.94 34.15
CA LYS A 242 8.17 -23.40 34.03
C LYS A 242 8.78 -23.92 32.74
N MET A 243 8.63 -23.19 31.66
CA MET A 243 9.30 -23.51 30.39
C MET A 243 10.83 -23.44 30.52
N CYS A 244 11.37 -22.41 31.18
CA CYS A 244 12.80 -22.32 31.49
C CYS A 244 13.29 -23.47 32.37
N GLU A 245 12.54 -23.90 33.39
CA GLU A 245 12.88 -25.05 34.22
C GLU A 245 12.95 -26.36 33.40
N ILE A 246 11.99 -26.54 32.49
CA ILE A 246 11.97 -27.71 31.59
C ILE A 246 13.19 -27.65 30.63
N GLY A 247 13.48 -26.48 30.07
CA GLY A 247 14.63 -26.25 29.19
C GLY A 247 15.96 -26.49 29.91
N ALA A 248 16.12 -25.94 31.11
CA ALA A 248 17.30 -26.14 31.95
C ALA A 248 17.56 -27.63 32.26
N LYS A 249 16.50 -28.39 32.54
CA LYS A 249 16.60 -29.83 32.75
C LYS A 249 17.08 -30.57 31.50
N LYS A 250 16.57 -30.21 30.32
CA LYS A 250 17.01 -30.77 29.04
C LYS A 250 18.47 -30.47 28.76
N LEU A 251 18.91 -29.25 29.03
CA LEU A 251 20.27 -28.75 28.79
C LEU A 251 21.24 -29.08 29.94
N LYS A 252 20.78 -29.81 31.00
CA LYS A 252 21.55 -30.16 32.19
C LYS A 252 22.12 -28.94 32.94
N VAL A 253 21.40 -27.80 32.92
CA VAL A 253 21.75 -26.62 33.69
C VAL A 253 21.22 -26.80 35.13
N ASN A 254 22.10 -26.66 36.09
CA ASN A 254 21.76 -26.84 37.53
C ASN A 254 21.14 -25.57 38.11
N LEU A 255 19.83 -25.44 38.08
CA LEU A 255 19.12 -24.28 38.65
C LEU A 255 19.10 -24.28 40.20
N LYS A 256 19.69 -25.27 40.87
CA LYS A 256 19.93 -25.24 42.33
C LYS A 256 21.16 -24.38 42.67
N ASP A 257 22.04 -24.18 41.72
CA ASP A 257 23.17 -23.25 41.86
C ASP A 257 22.64 -21.82 42.04
N PRO A 258 23.05 -21.13 43.14
CA PRO A 258 22.59 -19.76 43.42
C PRO A 258 22.85 -18.76 42.28
N VAL A 259 23.94 -18.92 41.54
CA VAL A 259 24.31 -18.04 40.42
C VAL A 259 23.31 -18.16 39.27
N TYR A 260 23.02 -19.38 38.83
CA TYR A 260 22.03 -19.62 37.78
C TYR A 260 20.62 -19.23 38.21
N LYS A 261 20.26 -19.53 39.46
CA LYS A 261 18.95 -19.14 39.99
C LYS A 261 18.78 -17.63 40.01
N ALA A 262 19.73 -16.91 40.58
CA ALA A 262 19.69 -15.44 40.63
C ALA A 262 19.65 -14.82 39.24
N ARG A 263 20.38 -15.37 38.28
CA ARG A 263 20.37 -14.91 36.89
C ARG A 263 19.00 -15.12 36.24
N LEU A 264 18.42 -16.29 36.37
CA LEU A 264 17.07 -16.61 35.85
C LEU A 264 16.00 -15.68 36.44
N ASP A 265 16.05 -15.49 37.79
CA ASP A 265 15.10 -14.62 38.49
C ASP A 265 15.21 -13.17 38.00
N LYS A 266 16.43 -12.67 37.80
CA LYS A 266 16.69 -11.32 37.23
C LYS A 266 16.12 -11.18 35.83
N GLU A 267 16.39 -12.11 34.93
CA GLU A 267 15.93 -12.06 33.54
C GLU A 267 14.40 -12.15 33.45
N LEU A 268 13.78 -13.09 34.14
CA LEU A 268 12.32 -13.22 34.18
C LEU A 268 11.65 -11.99 34.79
N GLY A 269 12.24 -11.43 35.86
CA GLY A 269 11.76 -10.17 36.45
C GLY A 269 11.79 -9.01 35.45
N LEU A 270 12.87 -8.89 34.67
CA LEU A 270 12.99 -7.86 33.62
C LEU A 270 11.98 -8.07 32.50
N ILE A 271 11.83 -9.31 32.01
CA ILE A 271 10.88 -9.67 30.96
C ILE A 271 9.46 -9.33 31.39
N LYS A 272 9.09 -9.70 32.60
CA LYS A 272 7.76 -9.40 33.18
C LYS A 272 7.54 -7.90 33.35
N SER A 273 8.54 -7.15 33.86
CA SER A 273 8.42 -5.69 34.03
C SER A 273 8.24 -4.92 32.74
N LYS A 274 8.58 -5.53 31.60
CA LYS A 274 8.44 -4.99 30.25
C LYS A 274 7.24 -5.53 29.50
N ASP A 275 6.47 -6.43 30.09
CA ASP A 275 5.33 -7.11 29.44
C ASP A 275 5.74 -7.83 28.15
N PHE A 276 6.87 -8.57 28.21
CA PHE A 276 7.46 -9.24 27.06
C PHE A 276 7.36 -10.77 27.11
N GLU A 277 6.62 -11.35 28.07
CA GLU A 277 6.51 -12.80 28.23
C GLU A 277 5.97 -13.47 26.97
N ASP A 278 4.95 -12.88 26.34
CA ASP A 278 4.29 -13.40 25.14
C ASP A 278 5.24 -13.49 23.93
N TYR A 279 6.18 -12.54 23.80
CA TYR A 279 7.22 -12.59 22.78
C TYR A 279 8.07 -13.86 22.91
N PHE A 280 8.46 -14.24 24.10
CA PHE A 280 9.26 -15.44 24.32
C PHE A 280 8.49 -16.72 24.00
N TYR A 281 7.21 -16.79 24.30
CA TYR A 281 6.36 -17.91 23.90
C TYR A 281 6.30 -18.07 22.38
N ILE A 282 6.01 -16.98 21.67
CA ILE A 282 5.92 -16.97 20.21
C ILE A 282 7.25 -17.44 19.58
N ILE A 283 8.37 -16.89 20.05
CA ILE A 283 9.69 -17.27 19.53
C ILE A 283 10.04 -18.72 19.85
N ALA A 284 9.74 -19.19 21.07
CA ALA A 284 9.98 -20.58 21.46
C ALA A 284 9.19 -21.56 20.56
N ASP A 285 7.93 -21.24 20.25
CA ASP A 285 7.11 -22.06 19.36
C ASP A 285 7.67 -22.09 17.93
N ILE A 286 8.01 -20.93 17.37
CA ILE A 286 8.64 -20.83 16.05
C ILE A 286 9.94 -21.64 15.99
N VAL A 287 10.80 -21.50 16.99
CA VAL A 287 12.08 -22.20 17.07
C VAL A 287 11.88 -23.73 17.25
N ALA A 288 10.91 -24.15 18.06
CA ALA A 288 10.57 -25.54 18.21
C ALA A 288 10.10 -26.16 16.89
N PHE A 289 9.17 -25.51 16.20
CA PHE A 289 8.71 -25.93 14.87
C PHE A 289 9.85 -26.04 13.85
N ALA A 290 10.74 -25.03 13.84
CA ALA A 290 11.88 -25.00 12.93
C ALA A 290 12.87 -26.13 13.19
N LYS A 291 13.21 -26.41 14.47
CA LYS A 291 14.16 -27.48 14.87
C LYS A 291 13.74 -28.88 14.44
N GLU A 292 12.44 -29.11 14.25
CA GLU A 292 11.94 -30.40 13.73
C GLU A 292 12.17 -30.59 12.22
N ARG A 293 12.40 -29.50 11.48
CA ARG A 293 12.40 -29.49 10.01
C ARG A 293 13.70 -29.01 9.37
N MET A 294 14.51 -28.28 10.14
CA MET A 294 15.75 -27.71 9.64
C MET A 294 16.77 -27.50 10.77
N ILE A 295 18.01 -27.27 10.40
CA ILE A 295 19.07 -26.88 11.34
C ILE A 295 18.80 -25.44 11.76
N VAL A 296 18.65 -25.23 13.06
CA VAL A 296 18.51 -23.88 13.66
C VAL A 296 19.83 -23.56 14.35
N GLY A 297 20.43 -22.44 13.97
CA GLY A 297 21.65 -21.93 14.61
C GLY A 297 21.43 -21.57 16.08
N PRO A 298 22.51 -21.51 16.88
CA PRO A 298 22.46 -21.00 18.24
C PRO A 298 22.06 -19.54 18.23
N ALA A 299 21.84 -18.94 19.39
CA ALA A 299 21.48 -17.53 19.53
C ALA A 299 22.44 -16.59 18.77
N ARG A 300 21.94 -15.42 18.38
CA ARG A 300 22.69 -14.36 17.72
C ARG A 300 22.62 -13.06 18.52
N GLY A 301 23.74 -12.34 18.59
CA GLY A 301 23.79 -11.05 19.31
C GLY A 301 23.74 -11.20 20.83
N SER A 302 23.18 -10.24 21.53
CA SER A 302 23.15 -10.20 23.01
C SER A 302 22.32 -11.30 23.67
N SER A 303 21.41 -11.93 22.92
CA SER A 303 20.62 -13.08 23.41
C SER A 303 21.49 -14.31 23.75
N CYS A 304 22.70 -14.40 23.18
CA CYS A 304 23.65 -15.47 23.53
C CYS A 304 24.03 -15.52 25.02
N GLY A 305 23.91 -14.40 25.71
CA GLY A 305 24.18 -14.29 27.15
C GLY A 305 22.95 -14.45 28.04
N SER A 306 21.78 -14.73 27.49
CA SER A 306 20.54 -14.93 28.25
C SER A 306 20.35 -16.38 28.64
N LEU A 307 19.94 -16.60 29.88
CA LEU A 307 19.58 -17.93 30.39
C LEU A 307 18.13 -18.30 30.00
N VAL A 308 17.27 -17.33 29.75
CA VAL A 308 15.89 -17.54 29.31
C VAL A 308 15.85 -17.92 27.82
N CYS A 309 16.73 -17.34 26.98
CA CYS A 309 16.83 -17.66 25.54
C CYS A 309 17.50 -19.00 25.30
#